data_ef4ae07a682fc5ef75c4d3fb2eb5bb04
#
_entry.id   ef4ae07a682fc5ef75c4d3fb2eb5bb04
#
_cell.length_a   1.000
_cell.length_b   1.000
_cell.length_c   1.000
_cell.angle_alpha   90.00
_cell.angle_beta   90.00
_cell.angle_gamma   90.00
#
_symmetry.space_group_name_H-M   'P 1'
#
loop_
_entity.id
_entity.type
_entity.pdbx_description
1 polymer ?
#
loop_
_entity_poly.entity_id
_entity_poly.type
_entity_poly.pdbx_seq_one_letter_code
_entity_poly.pdbx_strand_id
1 'polypeptide(L)'
;MNKLILSLLLCACLFFYACASKKHSDALTCKDVTTALKGKIFANEQYSEYLASDIEHMFNNGKIIDHCVLYSSSSDDVGEFGVLCAETAEEARELLSDVEDHIDDLKESKSEFLRNYMPSELSKLENAKAKQFGRYVVFVLQDPATSTKIFKEVKDLLK
;
A
#
# COMPACT_ATOMS: atom_id res chain seq x y z
N MET A 1 -3.30 52.56 -23.27
CA MET A 1 -4.00 51.89 -22.19
C MET A 1 -4.15 50.36 -22.43
N ASN A 2 -3.16 49.62 -22.94
CA ASN A 2 -3.31 48.18 -23.18
C ASN A 2 -2.04 47.34 -22.93
N LYS A 3 -0.90 47.96 -22.62
CA LYS A 3 0.35 47.20 -22.38
C LYS A 3 0.48 46.71 -20.92
N LEU A 4 -0.16 47.39 -19.97
CA LEU A 4 -0.14 47.01 -18.56
C LEU A 4 -1.07 45.81 -18.26
N ILE A 5 -2.20 45.69 -18.95
CA ILE A 5 -3.17 44.60 -18.78
C ILE A 5 -2.59 43.29 -19.37
N LEU A 6 -1.86 43.38 -20.48
CA LEU A 6 -1.24 42.22 -21.13
C LEU A 6 -0.09 41.64 -20.28
N SER A 7 0.64 42.51 -19.55
CA SER A 7 1.71 42.07 -18.63
C SER A 7 1.15 41.38 -17.38
N LEU A 8 -0.01 41.80 -16.87
CA LEU A 8 -0.64 41.18 -15.70
C LEU A 8 -1.23 39.79 -16.03
N LEU A 9 -1.76 39.63 -17.26
CA LEU A 9 -2.29 38.32 -17.70
C LEU A 9 -1.17 37.28 -17.90
N LEU A 10 0.02 37.73 -18.35
CA LEU A 10 1.16 36.81 -18.55
C LEU A 10 1.77 36.29 -17.23
N CYS A 11 1.72 37.10 -16.15
CA CYS A 11 2.19 36.68 -14.82
C CYS A 11 1.25 35.69 -14.15
N ALA A 12 -0.06 35.76 -14.41
CA ALA A 12 -1.03 34.84 -13.80
C ALA A 12 -0.91 33.40 -14.34
N CYS A 13 -0.39 33.22 -15.55
CA CYS A 13 -0.21 31.87 -16.15
C CYS A 13 1.02 31.12 -15.63
N LEU A 14 1.95 31.78 -14.93
CA LEU A 14 3.18 31.13 -14.43
C LEU A 14 3.04 30.48 -13.06
N PHE A 15 1.94 30.69 -12.35
CA PHE A 15 1.73 30.09 -11.02
C PHE A 15 1.04 28.72 -11.03
N PHE A 16 0.63 28.21 -12.19
CA PHE A 16 -0.03 26.89 -12.27
C PHE A 16 0.89 25.71 -12.63
N TYR A 17 2.22 25.92 -12.70
CA TYR A 17 3.18 24.87 -13.06
C TYR A 17 4.11 24.44 -11.94
N ALA A 18 3.61 24.23 -10.74
CA ALA A 18 4.45 23.72 -9.65
C ALA A 18 3.72 22.69 -8.76
N CYS A 19 2.98 21.79 -9.39
CA CYS A 19 2.68 20.50 -8.75
C CYS A 19 3.30 19.39 -9.60
N ALA A 20 4.64 19.36 -9.64
CA ALA A 20 5.35 18.19 -10.11
C ALA A 20 5.19 17.13 -9.02
N SER A 21 4.09 16.36 -9.07
CA SER A 21 4.02 15.10 -8.38
C SER A 21 5.25 14.29 -8.83
N LYS A 22 6.09 13.88 -7.88
CA LYS A 22 7.21 12.98 -8.17
C LYS A 22 6.63 11.79 -8.91
N LYS A 23 7.03 11.64 -10.18
CA LYS A 23 6.64 10.50 -11.00
C LYS A 23 7.21 9.24 -10.34
N HIS A 24 6.37 8.45 -9.68
CA HIS A 24 6.75 7.10 -9.29
C HIS A 24 6.93 6.28 -10.55
N SER A 25 7.85 5.31 -10.53
CA SER A 25 8.08 4.43 -11.67
C SER A 25 6.83 3.57 -11.91
N ASP A 26 6.02 3.96 -12.90
CA ASP A 26 4.84 3.19 -13.33
C ASP A 26 5.20 1.91 -14.11
N ALA A 27 6.48 1.55 -14.13
CA ALA A 27 7.00 0.43 -14.90
C ALA A 27 7.00 -0.90 -14.14
N LEU A 28 6.88 -0.87 -12.80
CA LEU A 28 6.90 -2.08 -11.99
C LEU A 28 5.47 -2.61 -11.78
N THR A 29 5.30 -3.92 -11.96
CA THR A 29 4.05 -4.59 -11.56
C THR A 29 4.00 -4.79 -10.05
N CYS A 30 2.80 -4.98 -9.48
CA CYS A 30 2.65 -5.32 -8.07
C CYS A 30 3.44 -6.59 -7.71
N LYS A 31 3.51 -7.54 -8.65
CA LYS A 31 4.31 -8.77 -8.53
C LYS A 31 5.81 -8.51 -8.44
N ASP A 32 6.35 -7.55 -9.21
CA ASP A 32 7.77 -7.18 -9.16
C ASP A 32 8.14 -6.60 -7.81
N VAL A 33 7.33 -5.65 -7.30
CA VAL A 33 7.52 -5.03 -5.98
C VAL A 33 7.45 -6.08 -4.88
N THR A 34 6.45 -6.94 -4.92
CA THR A 34 6.27 -8.01 -3.94
C THR A 34 7.42 -9.00 -3.96
N THR A 35 7.86 -9.43 -5.15
CA THR A 35 8.96 -10.37 -5.32
C THR A 35 10.29 -9.82 -4.78
N ALA A 36 10.54 -8.52 -4.94
CA ALA A 36 11.74 -7.88 -4.41
C ALA A 36 11.80 -7.85 -2.87
N LEU A 37 10.64 -7.90 -2.20
CA LEU A 37 10.52 -7.65 -0.76
C LEU A 37 10.08 -8.85 0.07
N LYS A 38 9.44 -9.86 -0.52
CA LYS A 38 8.83 -11.00 0.19
C LYS A 38 9.81 -11.73 1.13
N GLY A 39 11.05 -11.94 0.72
CA GLY A 39 12.08 -12.60 1.54
C GLY A 39 12.52 -11.83 2.77
N LYS A 40 12.08 -10.55 2.92
CA LYS A 40 12.33 -9.73 4.11
C LYS A 40 11.15 -9.72 5.07
N ILE A 41 10.02 -10.26 4.64
CA ILE A 41 8.76 -10.29 5.37
C ILE A 41 8.48 -11.69 5.86
N PHE A 42 8.63 -12.69 4.99
CA PHE A 42 8.32 -14.08 5.29
C PHE A 42 9.60 -14.88 5.44
N ALA A 43 9.84 -15.38 6.66
CA ALA A 43 10.94 -16.28 6.93
C ALA A 43 10.73 -17.62 6.18
N ASN A 44 11.84 -18.19 5.67
CA ASN A 44 11.85 -19.49 5.01
C ASN A 44 10.88 -19.62 3.81
N GLU A 45 10.50 -18.50 3.18
CA GLU A 45 9.57 -18.47 2.04
C GLU A 45 8.20 -19.12 2.33
N GLN A 46 7.77 -19.16 3.58
CA GLN A 46 6.47 -19.69 3.99
C GLN A 46 5.36 -18.67 3.79
N TYR A 47 4.93 -18.52 2.55
CA TYR A 47 3.83 -17.63 2.17
C TYR A 47 3.01 -18.25 1.04
N SER A 48 1.76 -17.78 0.94
CA SER A 48 0.85 -18.04 -0.18
C SER A 48 0.35 -16.72 -0.74
N GLU A 49 -0.09 -16.73 -1.99
CA GLU A 49 -0.69 -15.57 -2.64
C GLU A 49 -2.21 -15.71 -2.64
N TYR A 50 -2.94 -14.64 -2.31
CA TYR A 50 -4.39 -14.60 -2.44
C TYR A 50 -4.82 -14.69 -3.89
N LEU A 51 -5.94 -15.37 -4.14
CA LEU A 51 -6.55 -15.38 -5.46
C LEU A 51 -7.17 -14.02 -5.80
N ALA A 52 -7.30 -13.72 -7.09
CA ALA A 52 -7.92 -12.47 -7.54
C ALA A 52 -9.35 -12.29 -6.99
N SER A 53 -10.13 -13.39 -6.93
CA SER A 53 -11.47 -13.38 -6.34
C SER A 53 -11.49 -12.99 -4.87
N ASP A 54 -10.45 -13.35 -4.11
CA ASP A 54 -10.33 -13.01 -2.70
C ASP A 54 -10.06 -11.52 -2.55
N ILE A 55 -9.16 -10.98 -3.38
CA ILE A 55 -8.83 -9.55 -3.41
C ILE A 55 -10.05 -8.70 -3.77
N GLU A 56 -10.82 -9.10 -4.78
CA GLU A 56 -12.08 -8.44 -5.16
C GLU A 56 -13.10 -8.45 -4.01
N HIS A 57 -13.15 -9.52 -3.25
CA HIS A 57 -14.04 -9.64 -2.09
C HIS A 57 -13.57 -8.81 -0.89
N MET A 58 -12.25 -8.82 -0.61
CA MET A 58 -11.66 -8.12 0.52
C MET A 58 -11.78 -6.59 0.40
N PHE A 59 -11.55 -6.06 -0.80
CA PHE A 59 -11.48 -4.61 -1.01
C PHE A 59 -12.69 -4.05 -1.76
N ASN A 60 -13.60 -4.89 -2.27
CA ASN A 60 -14.84 -4.54 -2.97
C ASN A 60 -14.72 -3.30 -3.89
N ASN A 61 -13.56 -3.17 -4.55
CA ASN A 61 -13.14 -1.94 -5.20
C ASN A 61 -12.77 -2.21 -6.66
N GLY A 62 -13.68 -1.84 -7.59
CA GLY A 62 -13.45 -1.94 -9.04
C GLY A 62 -12.31 -1.07 -9.59
N LYS A 63 -11.50 -0.41 -8.72
CA LYS A 63 -10.40 0.48 -9.09
C LYS A 63 -9.04 -0.23 -9.11
N ILE A 64 -8.97 -1.47 -8.63
CA ILE A 64 -7.74 -2.25 -8.63
C ILE A 64 -7.48 -2.76 -10.04
N ILE A 65 -6.38 -2.31 -10.66
CA ILE A 65 -5.96 -2.74 -12.00
C ILE A 65 -4.83 -3.77 -11.98
N ASP A 66 -4.09 -3.85 -10.88
CA ASP A 66 -3.03 -4.85 -10.64
C ASP A 66 -2.87 -5.07 -9.13
N HIS A 67 -2.54 -6.28 -8.73
CA HIS A 67 -2.37 -6.64 -7.32
C HIS A 67 -1.41 -7.81 -7.13
N CYS A 68 -0.80 -7.87 -5.96
CA CYS A 68 -0.15 -9.06 -5.43
C CYS A 68 -0.18 -8.98 -3.91
N VAL A 69 -0.93 -9.86 -3.28
CA VAL A 69 -1.09 -9.93 -1.83
C VAL A 69 -0.65 -11.30 -1.34
N LEU A 70 0.31 -11.32 -0.44
CA LEU A 70 0.86 -12.51 0.18
C LEU A 70 0.49 -12.57 1.65
N TYR A 71 0.22 -13.77 2.13
CA TYR A 71 -0.01 -14.05 3.55
C TYR A 71 0.88 -15.21 4.01
N SER A 72 1.19 -15.26 5.29
CA SER A 72 1.96 -16.37 5.85
C SER A 72 1.19 -17.70 5.70
N SER A 73 1.88 -18.73 5.20
CA SER A 73 1.34 -20.10 5.14
C SER A 73 1.50 -20.83 6.45
N SER A 74 2.20 -20.26 7.44
CA SER A 74 2.38 -20.83 8.75
C SER A 74 1.14 -20.58 9.62
N SER A 75 0.69 -21.61 10.34
CA SER A 75 -0.48 -21.51 11.23
C SER A 75 -0.23 -20.64 12.47
N ASP A 76 1.01 -20.33 12.77
CA ASP A 76 1.50 -19.58 13.91
C ASP A 76 2.04 -18.18 13.54
N ASP A 77 1.74 -17.70 12.33
CA ASP A 77 2.15 -16.39 11.83
C ASP A 77 0.99 -15.71 11.10
N VAL A 78 0.64 -14.49 11.50
CA VAL A 78 -0.41 -13.65 10.88
C VAL A 78 0.13 -12.64 9.88
N GLY A 79 1.41 -12.76 9.50
CA GLY A 79 2.06 -11.83 8.59
C GLY A 79 1.35 -11.74 7.25
N GLU A 80 1.17 -10.51 6.77
CA GLU A 80 0.58 -10.20 5.47
C GLU A 80 1.31 -9.04 4.81
N PHE A 81 1.41 -9.08 3.49
CA PHE A 81 2.02 -8.05 2.66
C PHE A 81 1.27 -7.91 1.35
N GLY A 82 0.71 -6.74 1.10
CA GLY A 82 -0.02 -6.47 -0.12
C GLY A 82 0.50 -5.26 -0.86
N VAL A 83 0.51 -5.37 -2.19
CA VAL A 83 0.73 -4.29 -3.14
C VAL A 83 -0.46 -4.28 -4.10
N LEU A 84 -1.19 -3.18 -4.11
CA LEU A 84 -2.34 -2.94 -4.98
C LEU A 84 -2.03 -1.72 -5.85
N CYS A 85 -2.50 -1.70 -7.08
CA CYS A 85 -2.32 -0.58 -8.00
C CYS A 85 -3.67 -0.13 -8.56
N ALA A 86 -3.95 1.17 -8.53
CA ALA A 86 -5.08 1.81 -9.17
C ALA A 86 -4.65 2.49 -10.49
N GLU A 87 -5.60 2.95 -11.30
CA GLU A 87 -5.29 3.65 -12.54
C GLU A 87 -4.71 5.04 -12.29
N THR A 88 -5.19 5.72 -11.26
CA THR A 88 -4.76 7.07 -10.87
C THR A 88 -4.34 7.15 -9.41
N ALA A 89 -3.58 8.19 -9.06
CA ALA A 89 -3.21 8.46 -7.66
C ALA A 89 -4.43 8.88 -6.80
N GLU A 90 -5.48 9.41 -7.42
CA GLU A 90 -6.73 9.74 -6.71
C GLU A 90 -7.50 8.48 -6.32
N GLU A 91 -7.66 7.54 -7.26
CA GLU A 91 -8.25 6.23 -6.98
C GLU A 91 -7.44 5.43 -5.97
N ALA A 92 -6.10 5.54 -6.02
CA ALA A 92 -5.23 4.93 -5.00
C ALA A 92 -5.45 5.51 -3.59
N ARG A 93 -5.86 6.78 -3.48
CA ARG A 93 -6.23 7.37 -2.18
C ARG A 93 -7.51 6.77 -1.63
N GLU A 94 -8.51 6.55 -2.48
CA GLU A 94 -9.74 5.88 -2.07
C GLU A 94 -9.47 4.41 -1.71
N LEU A 95 -8.66 3.72 -2.52
CA LEU A 95 -8.21 2.36 -2.24
C LEU A 95 -7.43 2.25 -0.92
N LEU A 96 -6.64 3.28 -0.56
CA LEU A 96 -5.96 3.31 0.74
C LEU A 96 -6.97 3.27 1.90
N SER A 97 -8.09 4.00 1.80
CA SER A 97 -9.14 3.95 2.82
C SER A 97 -9.74 2.55 2.96
N ASP A 98 -10.03 1.88 1.83
CA ASP A 98 -10.57 0.51 1.85
C ASP A 98 -9.60 -0.48 2.49
N VAL A 99 -8.29 -0.30 2.26
CA VAL A 99 -7.24 -1.11 2.89
C VAL A 99 -7.10 -0.82 4.39
N GLU A 100 -7.25 0.43 4.81
CA GLU A 100 -7.24 0.81 6.22
C GLU A 100 -8.47 0.22 6.95
N ASP A 101 -9.65 0.25 6.34
CA ASP A 101 -10.86 -0.38 6.86
C ASP A 101 -10.68 -1.91 7.00
N HIS A 102 -10.09 -2.56 5.98
CA HIS A 102 -9.75 -3.99 6.07
C HIS A 102 -8.80 -4.31 7.23
N ILE A 103 -7.78 -3.49 7.45
CA ILE A 103 -6.86 -3.65 8.59
C ILE A 103 -7.61 -3.50 9.92
N ASP A 104 -8.53 -2.57 10.02
CA ASP A 104 -9.30 -2.34 11.24
C ASP A 104 -10.30 -3.49 11.50
N ASP A 105 -10.94 -4.04 10.47
CA ASP A 105 -11.77 -5.26 10.55
C ASP A 105 -10.95 -6.47 11.02
N LEU A 106 -9.72 -6.62 10.54
CA LEU A 106 -8.80 -7.66 11.02
C LEU A 106 -8.46 -7.49 12.50
N LYS A 107 -8.21 -6.26 12.95
CA LYS A 107 -7.96 -5.97 14.37
C LYS A 107 -9.17 -6.29 15.23
N GLU A 108 -10.36 -5.88 14.80
CA GLU A 108 -11.59 -6.15 15.52
C GLU A 108 -11.85 -7.66 15.63
N SER A 109 -11.74 -8.39 14.52
CA SER A 109 -12.09 -9.82 14.48
C SER A 109 -11.05 -10.75 15.09
N LYS A 110 -9.74 -10.40 15.04
CA LYS A 110 -8.65 -11.33 15.42
C LYS A 110 -7.94 -11.00 16.73
N SER A 111 -8.03 -9.75 17.25
CA SER A 111 -7.24 -9.34 18.43
C SER A 111 -7.50 -10.16 19.68
N GLU A 112 -8.74 -10.54 19.96
CA GLU A 112 -9.07 -11.34 21.14
C GLU A 112 -8.49 -12.76 21.02
N PHE A 113 -8.62 -13.38 19.85
CA PHE A 113 -8.02 -14.69 19.58
C PHE A 113 -6.49 -14.65 19.72
N LEU A 114 -5.84 -13.68 19.09
CA LEU A 114 -4.38 -13.56 19.16
C LEU A 114 -3.90 -13.29 20.58
N ARG A 115 -4.58 -12.43 21.33
CA ARG A 115 -4.20 -12.17 22.73
C ARG A 115 -4.22 -13.41 23.59
N ASN A 116 -5.17 -14.32 23.35
CA ASN A 116 -5.36 -15.52 24.17
C ASN A 116 -4.49 -16.70 23.73
N TYR A 117 -4.22 -16.84 22.42
CA TYR A 117 -3.60 -18.03 21.86
C TYR A 117 -2.26 -17.79 21.17
N MET A 118 -2.01 -16.56 20.66
CA MET A 118 -0.82 -16.20 19.89
C MET A 118 -0.33 -14.78 20.23
N PRO A 119 0.00 -14.49 21.50
CA PRO A 119 0.29 -13.12 21.96
C PRO A 119 1.50 -12.48 21.25
N SER A 120 2.46 -13.27 20.77
CA SER A 120 3.58 -12.78 19.96
C SER A 120 3.13 -12.17 18.62
N GLU A 121 2.04 -12.67 18.05
CA GLU A 121 1.52 -12.22 16.76
C GLU A 121 0.61 -10.99 16.86
N LEU A 122 0.06 -10.75 18.05
CA LEU A 122 -0.80 -9.58 18.29
C LEU A 122 -0.10 -8.27 17.90
N SER A 123 1.19 -8.16 18.18
CA SER A 123 1.97 -6.97 17.83
C SER A 123 2.04 -6.70 16.32
N LYS A 124 2.07 -7.74 15.48
CA LYS A 124 2.04 -7.58 14.00
C LYS A 124 0.72 -6.98 13.55
N LEU A 125 -0.39 -7.49 14.10
CA LEU A 125 -1.73 -6.99 13.79
C LEU A 125 -1.96 -5.56 14.30
N GLU A 126 -1.59 -5.27 15.55
CA GLU A 126 -1.74 -3.92 16.13
C GLU A 126 -0.91 -2.86 15.40
N ASN A 127 0.23 -3.25 14.82
CA ASN A 127 1.11 -2.38 14.05
C ASN A 127 0.91 -2.46 12.53
N ALA A 128 -0.13 -3.16 12.07
CA ALA A 128 -0.49 -3.19 10.66
C ALA A 128 -0.68 -1.78 10.12
N LYS A 129 -0.13 -1.52 8.93
CA LYS A 129 -0.15 -0.19 8.30
C LYS A 129 -0.28 -0.29 6.80
N ALA A 130 -0.95 0.70 6.22
CA ALA A 130 -1.00 0.93 4.78
C ALA A 130 -0.37 2.29 4.43
N LYS A 131 0.14 2.42 3.21
CA LYS A 131 0.65 3.68 2.64
C LYS A 131 0.46 3.74 1.15
N GLN A 132 0.15 4.93 0.65
CA GLN A 132 0.11 5.23 -0.77
C GLN A 132 1.48 5.68 -1.30
N PHE A 133 1.83 5.19 -2.51
CA PHE A 133 3.00 5.56 -3.29
C PHE A 133 2.57 5.79 -4.75
N GLY A 134 2.21 7.03 -5.10
CA GLY A 134 1.65 7.35 -6.41
C GLY A 134 0.34 6.59 -6.63
N ARG A 135 0.31 5.67 -7.61
CA ARG A 135 -0.83 4.80 -7.91
C ARG A 135 -0.88 3.52 -7.09
N TYR A 136 0.17 3.24 -6.31
CA TYR A 136 0.26 2.02 -5.50
C TYR A 136 -0.22 2.27 -4.08
N VAL A 137 -0.92 1.28 -3.53
CA VAL A 137 -1.21 1.14 -2.11
C VAL A 137 -0.47 -0.08 -1.60
N VAL A 138 0.29 0.09 -0.55
CA VAL A 138 1.08 -1.00 0.07
C VAL A 138 0.69 -1.12 1.52
N PHE A 139 0.39 -2.35 1.95
CA PHE A 139 0.09 -2.63 3.35
C PHE A 139 0.93 -3.78 3.88
N VAL A 140 1.21 -3.72 5.18
CA VAL A 140 2.12 -4.65 5.86
C VAL A 140 1.57 -4.97 7.24
N LEU A 141 1.37 -6.25 7.53
CA LEU A 141 1.09 -6.80 8.86
C LEU A 141 2.37 -7.45 9.37
N GLN A 142 3.23 -6.66 10.00
CA GLN A 142 4.51 -7.10 10.57
C GLN A 142 4.90 -6.25 11.77
N ASP A 143 5.95 -6.65 12.47
CA ASP A 143 6.50 -5.83 13.56
C ASP A 143 6.90 -4.42 13.06
N PRO A 144 6.94 -3.41 13.96
CA PRO A 144 7.17 -2.02 13.58
C PRO A 144 8.50 -1.77 12.86
N ALA A 145 9.55 -2.52 13.20
CA ALA A 145 10.88 -2.34 12.62
C ALA A 145 10.90 -2.87 11.18
N THR A 146 10.33 -4.06 10.95
CA THR A 146 10.18 -4.67 9.63
C THR A 146 9.30 -3.79 8.74
N SER A 147 8.12 -3.36 9.22
CA SER A 147 7.20 -2.49 8.48
C SER A 147 7.88 -1.19 8.04
N THR A 148 8.64 -0.54 8.94
CA THR A 148 9.37 0.69 8.63
C THR A 148 10.40 0.49 7.52
N LYS A 149 11.15 -0.61 7.57
CA LYS A 149 12.14 -0.98 6.56
C LYS A 149 11.49 -1.25 5.20
N ILE A 150 10.40 -2.01 5.19
CA ILE A 150 9.66 -2.33 3.96
C ILE A 150 9.14 -1.06 3.28
N PHE A 151 8.47 -0.15 3.99
CA PHE A 151 7.99 1.10 3.40
C PHE A 151 9.11 1.99 2.87
N LYS A 152 10.29 1.98 3.49
CA LYS A 152 11.46 2.69 2.95
C LYS A 152 11.91 2.07 1.63
N GLU A 153 12.00 0.76 1.55
CA GLU A 153 12.43 0.05 0.34
C GLU A 153 11.42 0.17 -0.80
N VAL A 154 10.11 0.07 -0.51
CA VAL A 154 9.05 0.38 -1.49
C VAL A 154 9.23 1.77 -2.07
N LYS A 155 9.45 2.78 -1.21
CA LYS A 155 9.69 4.15 -1.65
C LYS A 155 10.92 4.28 -2.55
N ASP A 156 11.95 3.47 -2.33
CA ASP A 156 13.16 3.48 -3.13
C ASP A 156 12.99 2.73 -4.46
N LEU A 157 12.17 1.69 -4.50
CA LEU A 157 11.81 0.95 -5.72
C LEU A 157 10.89 1.76 -6.65
N LEU A 158 9.96 2.55 -6.09
CA LEU A 158 8.94 3.28 -6.84
C LEU A 158 9.34 4.74 -7.14
N LYS A 159 10.59 5.11 -6.99
CA LYS A 159 11.14 6.43 -7.40
C LYS A 159 11.42 6.44 -8.89
#